data_176924b6575ad5f3036980362b8dee92
#
_entry.id   176924b6575ad5f3036980362b8dee92
#
_cell.length_a   1.000
_cell.length_b   1.000
_cell.length_c   1.000
_cell.angle_alpha   90.00
_cell.angle_beta   90.00
_cell.angle_gamma   90.00
#
_symmetry.space_group_name_H-M   'P 1'
#
loop_
_entity.id
_entity.type
_entity.pdbx_description
1 polymer ?
#
loop_
_entity_poly.entity_id
_entity_poly.type
_entity_poly.pdbx_seq_one_letter_code
_entity_poly.pdbx_strand_id
1 'polypeptide(L)'
;MKKILSLFFILSILSYGNTKHINYIMNRNSKLSREEATKIYEILDSNSRKYNVDLNLILAVASVESGFRQNATSQAGAYGIMQIMPITAEHYSIDRKNVEDNIEAGVKHLRDSINEFGFNDYAIASYNAGISRVKNSNYRNIPETRYYVAKVSQEMEKLGAVIELKNKETMLDRYKKGEVEIKELKKQIAMLKSENEELRENNSNVNLNNNIVDNTDNEIIEKEVQEEQPQRSLGFKMGGLGFNLNNWF
;
A
#
# COMPACT_ATOMS: atom_id res chain seq x y z
N MET A 1 -37.51 -5.53 -21.92
CA MET A 1 -36.48 -5.39 -22.94
C MET A 1 -35.32 -4.49 -22.52
N LYS A 2 -35.52 -3.24 -22.03
CA LYS A 2 -34.42 -2.31 -21.64
C LYS A 2 -33.45 -2.91 -20.60
N LYS A 3 -33.93 -3.65 -19.58
CA LYS A 3 -33.05 -4.27 -18.53
C LYS A 3 -32.21 -5.42 -19.09
N ILE A 4 -32.69 -6.15 -20.08
CA ILE A 4 -31.94 -7.26 -20.71
C ILE A 4 -30.85 -6.71 -21.64
N LEU A 5 -31.12 -5.64 -22.41
CA LEU A 5 -30.13 -4.94 -23.22
C LEU A 5 -29.00 -4.37 -22.36
N SER A 6 -29.34 -3.77 -21.21
CA SER A 6 -28.37 -3.24 -20.25
C SER A 6 -27.45 -4.35 -19.71
N LEU A 7 -27.99 -5.54 -19.40
CA LEU A 7 -27.22 -6.67 -18.92
C LEU A 7 -26.26 -7.21 -19.98
N PHE A 8 -26.69 -7.32 -21.24
CA PHE A 8 -25.81 -7.72 -22.36
C PHE A 8 -24.70 -6.71 -22.61
N PHE A 9 -24.99 -5.43 -22.50
CA PHE A 9 -23.99 -4.36 -22.64
C PHE A 9 -22.94 -4.41 -21.53
N ILE A 10 -23.36 -4.62 -20.27
CA ILE A 10 -22.44 -4.77 -19.12
C ILE A 10 -21.57 -6.03 -19.28
N LEU A 11 -22.16 -7.15 -19.68
CA LEU A 11 -21.42 -8.41 -19.92
C LEU A 11 -20.40 -8.26 -21.07
N SER A 12 -20.73 -7.50 -22.10
CA SER A 12 -19.78 -7.25 -23.23
C SER A 12 -18.60 -6.36 -22.81
N ILE A 13 -18.81 -5.37 -21.96
CA ILE A 13 -17.74 -4.51 -21.41
C ILE A 13 -16.80 -5.32 -20.50
N LEU A 14 -17.35 -6.15 -19.62
CA LEU A 14 -16.55 -7.03 -18.75
C LEU A 14 -15.74 -8.03 -19.57
N SER A 15 -16.33 -8.67 -20.57
CA SER A 15 -15.63 -9.58 -21.47
C SER A 15 -14.50 -8.89 -22.26
N TYR A 16 -14.70 -7.64 -22.68
CA TYR A 16 -13.68 -6.87 -23.39
C TYR A 16 -12.48 -6.51 -22.51
N GLY A 17 -12.74 -6.07 -21.26
CA GLY A 17 -11.69 -5.78 -20.28
C GLY A 17 -10.81 -6.99 -19.99
N ASN A 18 -11.44 -8.14 -19.73
CA ASN A 18 -10.73 -9.40 -19.48
C ASN A 18 -9.85 -9.81 -20.66
N THR A 19 -10.37 -9.70 -21.89
CA THR A 19 -9.62 -10.03 -23.11
C THR A 19 -8.39 -9.13 -23.29
N LYS A 20 -8.50 -7.83 -23.00
CA LYS A 20 -7.38 -6.88 -23.06
C LYS A 20 -6.24 -7.30 -22.11
N HIS A 21 -6.55 -7.61 -20.88
CA HIS A 21 -5.55 -7.98 -19.86
C HIS A 21 -4.92 -9.36 -20.16
N ILE A 22 -5.72 -10.34 -20.60
CA ILE A 22 -5.20 -11.65 -21.01
C ILE A 22 -4.24 -11.50 -22.21
N ASN A 23 -4.61 -10.71 -23.21
CA ASN A 23 -3.73 -10.44 -24.35
C ASN A 23 -2.45 -9.71 -23.93
N TYR A 24 -2.53 -8.78 -22.96
CA TYR A 24 -1.35 -8.14 -22.39
C TYR A 24 -0.40 -9.17 -21.77
N ILE A 25 -0.91 -10.10 -20.94
CA ILE A 25 -0.12 -11.17 -20.32
C ILE A 25 0.56 -12.02 -21.39
N MET A 26 -0.18 -12.46 -22.42
CA MET A 26 0.35 -13.25 -23.54
C MET A 26 1.41 -12.50 -24.33
N ASN A 27 1.24 -11.19 -24.54
CA ASN A 27 2.23 -10.36 -25.25
C ASN A 27 3.53 -10.20 -24.43
N ARG A 28 3.44 -10.23 -23.10
CA ARG A 28 4.61 -10.16 -22.20
C ARG A 28 5.29 -11.53 -22.04
N ASN A 29 4.53 -12.61 -22.15
CA ASN A 29 5.04 -13.97 -22.10
C ASN A 29 4.40 -14.82 -23.22
N SER A 30 5.03 -14.81 -24.37
CA SER A 30 4.57 -15.54 -25.55
C SER A 30 4.62 -17.06 -25.43
N LYS A 31 5.21 -17.60 -24.34
CA LYS A 31 5.23 -19.03 -24.06
C LYS A 31 3.95 -19.53 -23.38
N LEU A 32 3.14 -18.62 -22.85
CA LEU A 32 1.88 -18.99 -22.22
C LEU A 32 0.81 -19.27 -23.28
N SER A 33 0.09 -20.37 -23.07
CA SER A 33 -1.19 -20.59 -23.74
C SER A 33 -2.22 -19.57 -23.26
N ARG A 34 -3.29 -19.37 -24.01
CA ARG A 34 -4.40 -18.51 -23.59
C ARG A 34 -5.03 -19.00 -22.28
N GLU A 35 -5.12 -20.32 -22.10
CA GLU A 35 -5.67 -20.91 -20.89
C GLU A 35 -4.82 -20.57 -19.65
N GLU A 36 -3.49 -20.72 -19.74
CA GLU A 36 -2.57 -20.35 -18.66
C GLU A 36 -2.60 -18.85 -18.37
N ALA A 37 -2.61 -18.00 -19.40
CA ALA A 37 -2.74 -16.55 -19.24
C ALA A 37 -4.07 -16.17 -18.60
N THR A 38 -5.15 -16.89 -18.92
CA THR A 38 -6.47 -16.67 -18.29
C THR A 38 -6.44 -17.03 -16.80
N LYS A 39 -5.85 -18.18 -16.44
CA LYS A 39 -5.70 -18.57 -15.02
C LYS A 39 -4.90 -17.54 -14.22
N ILE A 40 -3.78 -17.09 -14.78
CA ILE A 40 -2.96 -16.03 -14.14
C ILE A 40 -3.79 -14.75 -13.96
N TYR A 41 -4.49 -14.34 -15.01
CA TYR A 41 -5.37 -13.16 -14.93
C TYR A 41 -6.44 -13.29 -13.85
N GLU A 42 -7.12 -14.43 -13.75
CA GLU A 42 -8.18 -14.66 -12.75
C GLU A 42 -7.65 -14.56 -11.32
N ILE A 43 -6.44 -15.10 -11.06
CA ILE A 43 -5.79 -14.99 -9.76
C ILE A 43 -5.43 -13.53 -9.44
N LEU A 44 -4.84 -12.79 -10.40
CA LEU A 44 -4.48 -11.38 -10.24
C LEU A 44 -5.72 -10.52 -9.99
N ASP A 45 -6.78 -10.70 -10.77
CA ASP A 45 -8.04 -9.96 -10.67
C ASP A 45 -8.79 -10.27 -9.36
N SER A 46 -8.81 -11.53 -8.94
CA SER A 46 -9.38 -11.92 -7.64
C SER A 46 -8.65 -11.24 -6.47
N ASN A 47 -7.31 -11.24 -6.50
CA ASN A 47 -6.50 -10.59 -5.47
C ASN A 47 -6.60 -9.06 -5.52
N SER A 48 -6.71 -8.46 -6.72
CA SER A 48 -6.99 -7.03 -6.89
C SER A 48 -8.25 -6.62 -6.13
N ARG A 49 -9.34 -7.36 -6.30
CA ARG A 49 -10.60 -7.12 -5.57
C ARG A 49 -10.47 -7.39 -4.08
N LYS A 50 -9.86 -8.52 -3.71
CA LYS A 50 -9.71 -8.95 -2.30
C LYS A 50 -8.96 -7.91 -1.47
N TYR A 51 -7.89 -7.33 -2.02
CA TYR A 51 -7.01 -6.40 -1.31
C TYR A 51 -7.22 -4.93 -1.69
N ASN A 52 -8.19 -4.65 -2.58
CA ASN A 52 -8.46 -3.31 -3.11
C ASN A 52 -7.19 -2.62 -3.65
N VAL A 53 -6.47 -3.32 -4.52
CA VAL A 53 -5.31 -2.82 -5.24
C VAL A 53 -5.65 -2.73 -6.73
N ASP A 54 -5.28 -1.65 -7.38
CA ASP A 54 -5.55 -1.46 -8.82
C ASP A 54 -4.95 -2.60 -9.66
N LEU A 55 -5.79 -3.23 -10.51
CA LEU A 55 -5.38 -4.38 -11.32
C LEU A 55 -4.28 -4.01 -12.33
N ASN A 56 -4.32 -2.80 -12.91
CA ASN A 56 -3.30 -2.38 -13.86
C ASN A 56 -1.94 -2.19 -13.17
N LEU A 57 -1.93 -1.72 -11.92
CA LEU A 57 -0.71 -1.67 -11.12
C LEU A 57 -0.15 -3.08 -10.87
N ILE A 58 -0.99 -4.03 -10.45
CA ILE A 58 -0.57 -5.42 -10.22
C ILE A 58 0.00 -6.03 -11.50
N LEU A 59 -0.69 -5.87 -12.63
CA LEU A 59 -0.25 -6.35 -13.93
C LEU A 59 1.08 -5.73 -14.36
N ALA A 60 1.24 -4.41 -14.16
CA ALA A 60 2.47 -3.70 -14.48
C ALA A 60 3.65 -4.20 -13.64
N VAL A 61 3.46 -4.38 -12.34
CA VAL A 61 4.47 -4.94 -11.44
C VAL A 61 4.83 -6.36 -11.86
N ALA A 62 3.88 -7.27 -12.04
CA ALA A 62 4.13 -8.65 -12.46
C ALA A 62 4.86 -8.73 -13.81
N SER A 63 4.53 -7.80 -14.73
CA SER A 63 5.22 -7.66 -16.01
C SER A 63 6.69 -7.29 -15.85
N VAL A 64 7.00 -6.34 -14.97
CA VAL A 64 8.38 -5.89 -14.72
C VAL A 64 9.17 -6.92 -13.93
N GLU A 65 8.54 -7.57 -12.94
CA GLU A 65 9.19 -8.54 -12.05
C GLU A 65 9.63 -9.80 -12.80
N SER A 66 8.75 -10.40 -13.57
CA SER A 66 9.06 -11.69 -14.22
C SER A 66 8.59 -11.81 -15.65
N GLY A 67 7.79 -10.85 -16.17
CA GLY A 67 7.03 -11.04 -17.40
C GLY A 67 6.07 -12.23 -17.27
N PHE A 68 5.42 -12.40 -16.14
CA PHE A 68 4.48 -13.49 -15.84
C PHE A 68 5.09 -14.90 -15.86
N ARG A 69 6.39 -15.05 -15.60
CA ARG A 69 7.05 -16.35 -15.55
C ARG A 69 6.92 -16.96 -14.15
N GLN A 70 6.18 -18.07 -14.06
CA GLN A 70 5.90 -18.76 -12.79
C GLN A 70 7.16 -19.27 -12.08
N ASN A 71 8.17 -19.72 -12.86
CA ASN A 71 9.40 -20.31 -12.35
C ASN A 71 10.60 -19.36 -12.44
N ALA A 72 10.37 -18.06 -12.57
CA ALA A 72 11.46 -17.09 -12.59
C ALA A 72 12.17 -17.07 -11.25
N THR A 73 13.49 -17.14 -11.27
CA THR A 73 14.33 -17.02 -10.07
C THR A 73 15.39 -15.96 -10.34
N SER A 74 15.47 -14.95 -9.45
CA SER A 74 16.51 -13.95 -9.52
C SER A 74 17.78 -14.42 -8.82
N GLN A 75 18.92 -13.79 -9.10
CA GLN A 75 20.18 -14.06 -8.40
C GLN A 75 20.10 -13.76 -6.90
N ALA A 76 19.28 -12.78 -6.50
CA ALA A 76 19.02 -12.46 -5.11
C ALA A 76 18.07 -13.46 -4.41
N GLY A 77 17.56 -14.46 -5.15
CA GLY A 77 16.69 -15.50 -4.62
C GLY A 77 15.21 -15.14 -4.62
N ALA A 78 14.78 -14.07 -5.27
CA ALA A 78 13.35 -13.82 -5.52
C ALA A 78 12.76 -14.88 -6.45
N TYR A 79 11.48 -15.22 -6.30
CA TYR A 79 10.84 -16.29 -7.04
C TYR A 79 9.45 -15.94 -7.55
N GLY A 80 9.11 -16.48 -8.73
CA GLY A 80 7.77 -16.52 -9.27
C GLY A 80 7.32 -15.24 -9.98
N ILE A 81 6.02 -15.17 -10.28
CA ILE A 81 5.40 -14.10 -11.06
C ILE A 81 5.65 -12.72 -10.41
N MET A 82 5.52 -12.64 -9.10
CA MET A 82 5.65 -11.40 -8.34
C MET A 82 7.03 -11.24 -7.68
N GLN A 83 8.00 -12.12 -8.00
CA GLN A 83 9.37 -12.09 -7.48
C GLN A 83 9.44 -11.95 -5.96
N ILE A 84 8.79 -12.87 -5.25
CA ILE A 84 8.73 -12.86 -3.79
C ILE A 84 10.05 -13.33 -3.18
N MET A 85 10.64 -12.48 -2.35
CA MET A 85 11.84 -12.80 -1.57
C MET A 85 11.52 -13.80 -0.45
N PRO A 86 12.51 -14.62 0.01
CA PRO A 86 12.31 -15.54 1.13
C PRO A 86 11.76 -14.88 2.37
N ILE A 87 12.29 -13.72 2.74
CA ILE A 87 11.85 -12.96 3.92
C ILE A 87 10.38 -12.48 3.78
N THR A 88 9.95 -12.12 2.58
CA THR A 88 8.57 -11.72 2.30
C THR A 88 7.63 -12.93 2.39
N ALA A 89 8.06 -14.09 1.89
CA ALA A 89 7.30 -15.34 2.01
C ALA A 89 7.12 -15.76 3.47
N GLU A 90 8.17 -15.66 4.28
CA GLU A 90 8.11 -15.89 5.72
C GLU A 90 7.16 -14.93 6.41
N HIS A 91 7.25 -13.63 6.11
CA HIS A 91 6.39 -12.59 6.68
C HIS A 91 4.90 -12.86 6.45
N TYR A 92 4.53 -13.31 5.25
CA TYR A 92 3.13 -13.63 4.92
C TYR A 92 2.75 -15.09 5.17
N SER A 93 3.69 -15.94 5.63
CA SER A 93 3.51 -17.38 5.90
C SER A 93 2.95 -18.12 4.68
N ILE A 94 3.60 -17.95 3.51
CA ILE A 94 3.19 -18.52 2.22
C ILE A 94 4.27 -19.38 1.58
N ASP A 95 3.86 -20.30 0.68
CA ASP A 95 4.77 -20.94 -0.25
C ASP A 95 4.93 -20.12 -1.54
N ARG A 96 6.05 -19.40 -1.67
CA ARG A 96 6.32 -18.56 -2.85
C ARG A 96 6.44 -19.35 -4.17
N LYS A 97 6.54 -20.69 -4.12
CA LYS A 97 6.56 -21.54 -5.31
C LYS A 97 5.15 -21.91 -5.78
N ASN A 98 4.17 -21.83 -4.91
CA ASN A 98 2.77 -21.90 -5.29
C ASN A 98 2.37 -20.58 -6.00
N VAL A 99 1.67 -20.69 -7.13
CA VAL A 99 1.36 -19.51 -7.97
C VAL A 99 0.36 -18.57 -7.30
N GLU A 100 -0.66 -19.13 -6.70
CA GLU A 100 -1.70 -18.40 -5.97
C GLU A 100 -1.09 -17.64 -4.79
N ASP A 101 -0.31 -18.31 -3.97
CA ASP A 101 0.39 -17.76 -2.82
C ASP A 101 1.39 -16.67 -3.22
N ASN A 102 2.14 -16.89 -4.31
CA ASN A 102 3.09 -15.94 -4.86
C ASN A 102 2.41 -14.63 -5.28
N ILE A 103 1.32 -14.73 -6.01
CA ILE A 103 0.54 -13.58 -6.45
C ILE A 103 -0.11 -12.89 -5.24
N GLU A 104 -0.71 -13.64 -4.34
CA GLU A 104 -1.34 -13.08 -3.13
C GLU A 104 -0.33 -12.30 -2.29
N ALA A 105 0.86 -12.86 -2.04
CA ALA A 105 1.91 -12.18 -1.27
C ALA A 105 2.38 -10.89 -1.95
N GLY A 106 2.53 -10.90 -3.28
CA GLY A 106 2.89 -9.70 -4.04
C GLY A 106 1.84 -8.61 -3.94
N VAL A 107 0.55 -8.98 -4.04
CA VAL A 107 -0.55 -8.01 -3.90
C VAL A 107 -0.66 -7.47 -2.48
N LYS A 108 -0.47 -8.31 -1.45
CA LYS A 108 -0.38 -7.86 -0.05
C LYS A 108 0.76 -6.86 0.12
N HIS A 109 1.95 -7.15 -0.42
CA HIS A 109 3.09 -6.26 -0.34
C HIS A 109 2.85 -4.91 -1.04
N LEU A 110 2.17 -4.90 -2.20
CA LEU A 110 1.70 -3.67 -2.84
C LEU A 110 0.67 -2.94 -1.97
N ARG A 111 -0.25 -3.66 -1.35
CA ARG A 111 -1.24 -3.07 -0.45
C ARG A 111 -0.59 -2.38 0.74
N ASP A 112 0.39 -3.03 1.38
CA ASP A 112 1.14 -2.46 2.49
C ASP A 112 1.91 -1.20 2.06
N SER A 113 2.51 -1.24 0.87
CA SER A 113 3.16 -0.08 0.25
C SER A 113 2.20 1.08 0.00
N ILE A 114 0.99 0.79 -0.50
CA ILE A 114 -0.06 1.79 -0.74
C ILE A 114 -0.60 2.35 0.57
N ASN A 115 -0.78 1.53 1.60
CA ASN A 115 -1.22 1.98 2.92
C ASN A 115 -0.22 2.96 3.52
N GLU A 116 1.07 2.73 3.30
CA GLU A 116 2.14 3.57 3.83
C GLU A 116 2.33 4.88 3.06
N PHE A 117 2.30 4.82 1.73
CA PHE A 117 2.69 5.96 0.89
C PHE A 117 1.53 6.58 0.09
N GLY A 118 0.35 5.94 0.07
CA GLY A 118 -0.72 6.24 -0.86
C GLY A 118 -0.48 5.62 -2.25
N PHE A 119 -1.47 5.73 -3.13
CA PHE A 119 -1.37 5.24 -4.52
C PHE A 119 -0.51 6.19 -5.38
N ASN A 120 0.80 6.02 -5.33
CA ASN A 120 1.75 6.88 -6.05
C ASN A 120 3.08 6.15 -6.32
N ASP A 121 4.03 6.87 -6.90
CA ASP A 121 5.37 6.39 -7.25
C ASP A 121 6.19 5.86 -6.06
N TYR A 122 5.96 6.37 -4.84
CA TYR A 122 6.63 5.85 -3.65
C TYR A 122 6.16 4.45 -3.26
N ALA A 123 4.88 4.11 -3.49
CA ALA A 123 4.38 2.76 -3.28
C ALA A 123 5.06 1.77 -4.25
N ILE A 124 5.23 2.15 -5.52
CA ILE A 124 5.99 1.35 -6.49
C ILE A 124 7.46 1.22 -6.06
N ALA A 125 8.08 2.34 -5.68
CA ALA A 125 9.47 2.35 -5.23
C ALA A 125 9.70 1.42 -4.03
N SER A 126 8.74 1.39 -3.09
CA SER A 126 8.85 0.57 -1.89
C SER A 126 8.66 -0.93 -2.14
N TYR A 127 7.96 -1.31 -3.19
CA TYR A 127 7.91 -2.69 -3.63
C TYR A 127 9.30 -3.22 -3.99
N ASN A 128 10.08 -2.44 -4.74
CA ASN A 128 11.44 -2.80 -5.14
C ASN A 128 12.47 -2.63 -4.01
N ALA A 129 12.45 -1.50 -3.32
CA ALA A 129 13.52 -1.14 -2.38
C ALA A 129 13.22 -1.50 -0.92
N GLY A 130 11.96 -1.87 -0.62
CA GLY A 130 11.46 -2.05 0.75
C GLY A 130 10.94 -0.76 1.38
N ILE A 131 9.84 -0.88 2.12
CA ILE A 131 9.14 0.23 2.78
C ILE A 131 10.09 1.04 3.67
N SER A 132 10.86 0.38 4.54
CA SER A 132 11.79 1.05 5.46
C SER A 132 12.85 1.87 4.73
N ARG A 133 13.37 1.37 3.62
CA ARG A 133 14.39 2.09 2.84
C ARG A 133 13.81 3.34 2.18
N VAL A 134 12.61 3.23 1.63
CA VAL A 134 11.92 4.36 0.99
C VAL A 134 11.47 5.41 2.03
N LYS A 135 11.08 4.99 3.23
CA LYS A 135 10.80 5.91 4.35
C LYS A 135 12.00 6.75 4.73
N ASN A 136 13.18 6.13 4.79
CA ASN A 136 14.40 6.76 5.31
C ASN A 136 15.22 7.47 4.23
N SER A 137 14.89 7.32 2.96
CA SER A 137 15.60 7.93 1.85
C SER A 137 14.69 8.29 0.68
N ASN A 138 15.09 9.32 -0.09
CA ASN A 138 14.39 9.59 -1.34
C ASN A 138 14.79 8.53 -2.37
N TYR A 139 13.83 7.70 -2.81
CA TYR A 139 14.07 6.63 -3.78
C TYR A 139 14.65 7.15 -5.10
N ARG A 140 14.42 8.44 -5.44
CA ARG A 140 14.99 9.06 -6.64
C ARG A 140 16.52 9.14 -6.63
N ASN A 141 17.13 9.03 -5.44
CA ASN A 141 18.56 8.93 -5.25
C ASN A 141 19.08 7.48 -5.35
N ILE A 142 18.18 6.51 -5.53
CA ILE A 142 18.50 5.10 -5.74
C ILE A 142 18.30 4.79 -7.22
N PRO A 143 19.38 4.74 -8.05
CA PRO A 143 19.24 4.65 -9.51
C PRO A 143 18.40 3.47 -9.98
N GLU A 144 18.57 2.33 -9.35
CA GLU A 144 17.83 1.11 -9.58
C GLU A 144 16.33 1.27 -9.35
N THR A 145 15.96 1.73 -8.17
CA THR A 145 14.56 1.90 -7.79
C THR A 145 13.89 2.97 -8.66
N ARG A 146 14.62 4.02 -9.02
CA ARG A 146 14.15 5.02 -9.98
C ARG A 146 13.84 4.41 -11.35
N TYR A 147 14.73 3.54 -11.84
CA TYR A 147 14.53 2.83 -13.10
C TYR A 147 13.34 1.86 -13.02
N TYR A 148 13.21 1.14 -11.91
CA TYR A 148 12.08 0.26 -11.64
C TYR A 148 10.74 1.02 -11.68
N VAL A 149 10.64 2.15 -10.98
CA VAL A 149 9.44 3.01 -10.99
C VAL A 149 9.11 3.45 -12.41
N ALA A 150 10.11 3.88 -13.18
CA ALA A 150 9.89 4.29 -14.58
C ALA A 150 9.35 3.14 -15.45
N LYS A 151 9.90 1.93 -15.28
CA LYS A 151 9.40 0.74 -16.00
C LYS A 151 7.96 0.39 -15.64
N VAL A 152 7.61 0.35 -14.34
CA VAL A 152 6.25 0.06 -13.91
C VAL A 152 5.28 1.12 -14.43
N SER A 153 5.65 2.40 -14.35
CA SER A 153 4.82 3.50 -14.90
C SER A 153 4.58 3.33 -16.41
N GLN A 154 5.60 2.97 -17.17
CA GLN A 154 5.47 2.70 -18.60
C GLN A 154 4.54 1.50 -18.90
N GLU A 155 4.61 0.44 -18.11
CA GLU A 155 3.70 -0.69 -18.26
C GLU A 155 2.25 -0.32 -17.90
N MET A 156 2.04 0.54 -16.89
CA MET A 156 0.72 1.08 -16.56
C MET A 156 0.14 1.91 -17.71
N GLU A 157 0.94 2.75 -18.35
CA GLU A 157 0.50 3.52 -19.53
C GLU A 157 0.03 2.61 -20.68
N LYS A 158 0.73 1.50 -20.95
CA LYS A 158 0.31 0.49 -21.95
C LYS A 158 -1.05 -0.14 -21.59
N LEU A 159 -1.35 -0.24 -20.32
CA LEU A 159 -2.64 -0.72 -19.80
C LEU A 159 -3.73 0.37 -19.80
N GLY A 160 -3.37 1.61 -20.18
CA GLY A 160 -4.29 2.76 -20.17
C GLY A 160 -4.54 3.33 -18.77
N ALA A 161 -3.60 3.09 -17.86
CA ALA A 161 -3.62 3.64 -16.51
C ALA A 161 -2.46 4.63 -16.33
N VAL A 162 -2.65 5.61 -15.46
CA VAL A 162 -1.62 6.59 -15.10
C VAL A 162 -1.45 6.59 -13.59
N ILE A 163 -0.19 6.59 -13.15
CA ILE A 163 0.11 6.80 -11.74
C ILE A 163 0.51 8.25 -11.51
N GLU A 164 -0.01 8.82 -10.45
CA GLU A 164 0.37 10.17 -10.06
C GLU A 164 1.81 10.17 -9.54
N LEU A 165 2.70 10.89 -10.24
CA LEU A 165 4.05 11.13 -9.76
C LEU A 165 3.96 12.24 -8.70
N LYS A 166 4.14 11.88 -7.44
CA LYS A 166 4.20 12.88 -6.38
C LYS A 166 5.42 13.78 -6.57
N ASN A 167 5.17 15.00 -7.01
CA ASN A 167 6.18 16.02 -7.12
C ASN A 167 6.82 16.28 -5.75
N LYS A 168 8.10 15.91 -5.63
CA LYS A 168 9.11 16.41 -4.66
C LYS A 168 8.75 16.54 -3.17
N GLU A 169 7.59 16.12 -2.71
CA GLU A 169 7.34 16.10 -1.28
C GLU A 169 8.21 15.01 -0.63
N THR A 170 9.30 15.41 0.00
CA THR A 170 10.17 14.48 0.71
C THR A 170 9.46 13.94 1.94
N MET A 171 9.90 12.79 2.49
CA MET A 171 9.42 12.30 3.79
C MET A 171 9.59 13.38 4.87
N LEU A 172 10.62 14.22 4.75
CA LEU A 172 10.84 15.36 5.63
C LEU A 172 9.71 16.41 5.52
N ASP A 173 9.21 16.64 4.31
CA ASP A 173 8.10 17.58 4.10
C ASP A 173 6.79 17.04 4.68
N ARG A 174 6.54 15.73 4.54
CA ARG A 174 5.39 15.06 5.18
C ARG A 174 5.52 15.05 6.70
N TYR A 175 6.72 14.77 7.22
CA TYR A 175 6.98 14.82 8.65
C TYR A 175 6.75 16.22 9.20
N LYS A 176 7.28 17.25 8.54
CA LYS A 176 7.05 18.66 8.91
C LYS A 176 5.57 19.04 8.82
N LYS A 177 4.85 18.56 7.80
CA LYS A 177 3.41 18.78 7.67
C LYS A 177 2.63 18.10 8.80
N GLY A 178 2.99 16.87 9.12
CA GLY A 178 2.43 16.15 10.27
C GLY A 178 2.75 16.84 11.61
N GLU A 179 3.97 17.35 11.79
CA GLU A 179 4.33 18.14 13.00
C GLU A 179 3.50 19.43 13.10
N VAL A 180 3.23 20.10 11.97
CA VAL A 180 2.38 21.31 11.94
C VAL A 180 0.95 20.95 12.32
N GLU A 181 0.40 19.87 11.77
CA GLU A 181 -0.95 19.40 12.11
C GLU A 181 -1.06 19.00 13.59
N ILE A 182 -0.07 18.26 14.11
CA ILE A 182 -0.01 17.88 15.54
C ILE A 182 0.09 19.13 16.43
N LYS A 183 0.87 20.11 16.02
CA LYS A 183 0.99 21.38 16.77
C LYS A 183 -0.33 22.15 16.80
N GLU A 184 -1.05 22.20 15.67
CA GLU A 184 -2.34 22.86 15.59
C GLU A 184 -3.41 22.12 16.39
N LEU A 185 -3.44 20.79 16.35
CA LEU A 185 -4.33 19.95 17.18
C LEU A 185 -4.04 20.15 18.68
N LYS A 186 -2.78 20.19 19.08
CA LYS A 186 -2.40 20.49 20.49
C LYS A 186 -2.89 21.86 20.93
N LYS A 187 -2.82 22.86 20.05
CA LYS A 187 -3.35 24.21 20.32
C LYS A 187 -4.86 24.20 20.49
N GLN A 188 -5.59 23.49 19.61
CA GLN A 188 -7.05 23.36 19.73
C GLN A 188 -7.46 22.64 21.01
N ILE A 189 -6.75 21.57 21.40
CA ILE A 189 -6.97 20.86 22.66
C ILE A 189 -6.74 21.79 23.85
N ALA A 190 -5.69 22.63 23.82
CA ALA A 190 -5.42 23.58 24.89
C ALA A 190 -6.53 24.65 25.00
N MET A 191 -7.03 25.14 23.85
CA MET A 191 -8.17 26.07 23.84
C MET A 191 -9.45 25.44 24.40
N LEU A 192 -9.77 24.22 23.97
CA LEU A 192 -10.94 23.49 24.49
C LEU A 192 -10.83 23.18 26.00
N LYS A 193 -9.63 22.91 26.50
CA LYS A 193 -9.41 22.72 27.94
C LYS A 193 -9.66 24.00 28.69
N SER A 194 -9.17 25.15 28.22
CA SER A 194 -9.39 26.47 28.83
C SER A 194 -10.89 26.83 28.82
N GLU A 195 -11.58 26.59 27.72
CA GLU A 195 -13.02 26.83 27.63
C GLU A 195 -13.83 25.95 28.59
N ASN A 196 -13.44 24.68 28.72
CA ASN A 196 -14.05 23.78 29.69
C ASN A 196 -13.77 24.18 31.15
N GLU A 197 -12.60 24.75 31.47
CA GLU A 197 -12.30 25.29 32.81
C GLU A 197 -13.16 26.49 33.08
N GLU A 198 -13.31 27.44 32.15
CA GLU A 198 -14.22 28.60 32.31
C GLU A 198 -15.67 28.16 32.51
N LEU A 199 -16.15 27.16 31.76
CA LEU A 199 -17.49 26.61 31.91
C LEU A 199 -17.68 25.93 33.26
N ARG A 200 -16.64 25.26 33.80
CA ARG A 200 -16.67 24.66 35.14
C ARG A 200 -16.71 25.72 36.25
N GLU A 201 -15.92 26.78 36.13
CA GLU A 201 -15.95 27.91 37.06
C GLU A 201 -17.30 28.64 37.02
N ASN A 202 -17.86 28.87 35.86
CA ASN A 202 -19.19 29.47 35.72
C ASN A 202 -20.29 28.56 36.29
N ASN A 203 -20.22 27.24 36.09
CA ASN A 203 -21.16 26.29 36.69
C ASN A 203 -20.98 26.13 38.20
N SER A 204 -19.75 26.25 38.73
CA SER A 204 -19.51 26.23 40.18
C SER A 204 -20.10 27.48 40.86
N ASN A 205 -20.08 28.63 40.19
CA ASN A 205 -20.73 29.88 40.69
C ASN A 205 -22.26 29.82 40.63
N VAL A 206 -22.80 29.00 39.73
CA VAL A 206 -24.27 28.76 39.64
C VAL A 206 -24.71 27.71 40.68
N ASN A 207 -23.83 26.75 41.06
CA ASN A 207 -24.15 25.67 42.01
C ASN A 207 -23.88 25.99 43.46
N LEU A 208 -23.42 27.18 43.81
CA LEU A 208 -23.42 27.66 45.20
C LEU A 208 -24.83 27.86 45.75
N ASN A 209 -25.86 27.79 44.91
CA ASN A 209 -27.28 27.86 45.33
C ASN A 209 -28.06 26.56 45.31
N ASN A 210 -27.49 25.46 44.82
CA ASN A 210 -28.17 24.17 44.88
C ASN A 210 -27.14 23.05 45.21
N ASN A 211 -27.18 22.63 46.49
CA ASN A 211 -26.51 21.40 46.94
C ASN A 211 -27.02 20.17 46.17
N ILE A 212 -26.09 19.27 45.89
CA ILE A 212 -26.21 17.81 45.72
C ILE A 212 -25.72 17.24 44.36
N VAL A 213 -24.76 16.27 44.48
CA VAL A 213 -24.45 15.10 43.65
C VAL A 213 -23.53 15.34 42.43
N ASP A 214 -22.49 14.66 42.20
CA ASP A 214 -21.96 13.32 42.34
C ASP A 214 -20.56 13.19 41.71
N ASN A 215 -19.70 12.42 42.31
CA ASN A 215 -18.29 12.21 41.95
C ASN A 215 -18.15 10.93 41.10
N THR A 216 -18.46 10.89 39.79
CA THR A 216 -18.21 9.66 39.00
C THR A 216 -17.61 9.82 37.60
N ASP A 217 -17.41 11.03 37.09
CA ASP A 217 -17.03 11.19 35.68
C ASP A 217 -15.55 11.50 35.41
N ASN A 218 -14.69 11.57 36.42
CA ASN A 218 -13.27 11.92 36.21
C ASN A 218 -12.33 10.73 36.00
N GLU A 219 -12.78 9.48 36.15
CA GLU A 219 -11.90 8.31 35.97
C GLU A 219 -11.85 7.74 34.54
N ILE A 220 -12.76 8.15 33.65
CA ILE A 220 -12.86 7.56 32.31
C ILE A 220 -11.95 8.27 31.29
N ILE A 221 -11.76 9.59 31.44
CA ILE A 221 -11.00 10.36 30.43
C ILE A 221 -9.48 10.20 30.59
N GLU A 222 -8.98 9.93 31.81
CA GLU A 222 -7.54 9.71 31.99
C GLU A 222 -7.04 8.33 31.57
N LYS A 223 -7.93 7.34 31.43
CA LYS A 223 -7.56 5.98 30.95
C LYS A 223 -7.44 5.89 29.44
N GLU A 224 -8.22 6.64 28.67
CA GLU A 224 -8.16 6.60 27.19
C GLU A 224 -6.95 7.34 26.60
N VAL A 225 -6.38 8.31 27.30
CA VAL A 225 -5.21 9.08 26.81
C VAL A 225 -3.88 8.37 27.09
N GLN A 226 -3.85 7.36 27.97
CA GLN A 226 -2.61 6.62 28.30
C GLN A 226 -2.39 5.36 27.46
N GLU A 227 -3.38 4.90 26.69
CA GLU A 227 -3.23 3.68 25.86
C GLU A 227 -2.73 3.90 24.45
N GLU A 228 -2.59 5.14 23.95
CA GLU A 228 -1.99 5.43 22.66
C GLU A 228 -0.56 5.99 22.74
N GLN A 229 0.30 5.31 23.47
CA GLN A 229 1.74 5.43 23.20
C GLN A 229 2.14 4.38 22.18
N PRO A 230 2.68 4.76 21.01
CA PRO A 230 3.19 3.78 20.07
C PRO A 230 4.33 3.03 20.74
N GLN A 231 4.14 1.74 20.96
CA GLN A 231 5.21 0.86 21.41
C GLN A 231 6.39 1.02 20.44
N ARG A 232 7.47 1.56 20.96
CA ARG A 232 8.75 1.63 20.24
C ARG A 232 9.20 0.21 19.94
N SER A 233 9.08 -0.11 18.67
CA SER A 233 9.87 -1.03 17.85
C SER A 233 10.89 -1.89 18.59
N LEU A 234 10.68 -3.16 18.52
CA LEU A 234 11.76 -4.14 18.47
C LEU A 234 12.71 -3.81 17.31
N GLY A 235 13.93 -3.44 17.66
CA GLY A 235 14.97 -3.15 16.69
C GLY A 235 15.35 -4.41 15.90
N PHE A 236 14.95 -4.46 14.65
CA PHE A 236 15.50 -5.39 13.69
C PHE A 236 16.81 -4.82 13.14
N LYS A 237 17.93 -5.34 13.59
CA LYS A 237 19.23 -5.19 12.92
C LYS A 237 19.16 -5.97 11.60
N MET A 238 18.86 -5.31 10.51
CA MET A 238 19.07 -5.85 9.18
C MET A 238 20.54 -5.73 8.85
N GLY A 239 21.21 -6.87 8.84
CA GLY A 239 22.57 -7.01 8.31
C GLY A 239 22.59 -6.58 6.86
N GLY A 240 23.56 -5.70 6.51
CA GLY A 240 23.75 -5.21 5.17
C GLY A 240 24.07 -6.36 4.20
N LEU A 241 23.17 -6.61 3.29
CA LEU A 241 23.41 -7.35 2.06
C LEU A 241 23.35 -6.34 0.92
N GLY A 242 24.52 -5.99 0.42
CA GLY A 242 24.65 -5.17 -0.78
C GLY A 242 24.08 -5.91 -1.99
N PHE A 243 23.00 -5.40 -2.53
CA PHE A 243 22.44 -5.88 -3.79
C PHE A 243 23.19 -5.23 -4.96
N ASN A 244 23.88 -6.06 -5.74
CA ASN A 244 24.50 -5.64 -6.99
C ASN A 244 23.61 -6.08 -8.16
N LEU A 245 23.11 -5.13 -8.92
CA LEU A 245 22.04 -5.32 -9.93
C LEU A 245 22.50 -5.50 -11.34
N ASN A 246 23.78 -5.68 -11.58
CA ASN A 246 24.23 -5.91 -12.97
C ASN A 246 23.75 -7.25 -13.58
N ASN A 247 22.86 -8.00 -12.91
CA ASN A 247 22.49 -9.35 -13.29
C ASN A 247 20.97 -9.63 -13.35
N TRP A 248 20.16 -8.61 -13.65
CA TRP A 248 18.69 -8.77 -13.77
C TRP A 248 18.19 -8.85 -15.22
N PHE A 249 18.98 -9.49 -16.11
CA PHE A 249 18.52 -9.85 -17.47
C PHE A 249 18.84 -11.30 -17.81
#